data_754351e213a06bb3b2172fe25f267919
#
_entry.id   754351e213a06bb3b2172fe25f267919
#
_cell.length_a   1.000
_cell.length_b   1.000
_cell.length_c   1.000
_cell.angle_alpha   90.00
_cell.angle_beta   90.00
_cell.angle_gamma   90.00
#
_symmetry.space_group_name_H-M   'P 1'
#
loop_
_entity.id
_entity.type
_entity.pdbx_description
1 polymer ?
#
loop_
_entity_poly.entity_id
_entity_poly.type
_entity_poly.pdbx_seq_one_letter_code
_entity_poly.pdbx_strand_id
1 'polypeptide(L)'
;SGSPHSQGPMPPRTGDRARCVNGIDGLDTILYGGIPRDNTVLLTGSCGTGKTSLALEYLIHGAVSGENSLFISVTENSEKLLANIIPYKFFDRELIKSGRLVFVDMPAMYERLGMTKAELSMEEIDLLVAAIGSLVKELGIRRMVMDSITSVCYKLKTPEKIRDFILKLSKTLSDLNCTSILVSEVAAQSSAYSTFGVEEAISDGIVLMANMERRGDLLRTLQVIKMRGTMHSRAKYVLDLTPVGVLLVPLLKGGSAGT
;
A
#
# COMPACT_ATOMS: atom_id res chain seq x y z
N SER A 1 -27.13 -18.06 33.70
CA SER A 1 -27.01 -17.06 32.65
C SER A 1 -25.60 -16.44 32.72
N GLY A 2 -24.65 -17.08 32.07
CA GLY A 2 -23.29 -16.60 31.98
C GLY A 2 -23.11 -15.88 30.66
N SER A 3 -22.76 -14.60 30.70
CA SER A 3 -22.39 -13.78 29.53
C SER A 3 -21.08 -14.31 28.93
N PRO A 4 -20.95 -14.40 27.63
CA PRO A 4 -19.67 -14.75 27.03
C PRO A 4 -18.70 -13.58 27.24
N HIS A 5 -17.62 -13.85 27.95
CA HIS A 5 -16.52 -12.93 28.09
C HIS A 5 -15.95 -12.63 26.69
N SER A 6 -16.05 -11.38 26.25
CA SER A 6 -15.29 -10.88 25.11
C SER A 6 -13.81 -10.98 25.50
N GLN A 7 -13.13 -11.99 24.99
CA GLN A 7 -11.69 -12.05 25.09
C GLN A 7 -11.13 -10.89 24.25
N GLY A 8 -10.52 -9.94 24.92
CA GLY A 8 -9.74 -8.91 24.28
C GLY A 8 -8.63 -9.50 23.41
N PRO A 9 -8.02 -8.74 22.51
CA PRO A 9 -6.98 -9.27 21.64
C PRO A 9 -5.88 -9.92 22.47
N MET A 10 -5.55 -11.16 22.13
CA MET A 10 -4.47 -11.89 22.80
C MET A 10 -3.17 -11.08 22.71
N PRO A 11 -2.40 -10.99 23.81
CA PRO A 11 -1.10 -10.35 23.75
C PRO A 11 -0.20 -11.08 22.72
N PRO A 12 0.64 -10.33 21.98
CA PRO A 12 1.52 -10.96 21.00
C PRO A 12 2.42 -12.01 21.67
N ARG A 13 2.50 -13.17 21.05
CA ARG A 13 3.42 -14.22 21.51
C ARG A 13 4.86 -13.71 21.38
N THR A 14 5.69 -14.09 22.30
CA THR A 14 7.14 -13.84 22.22
C THR A 14 7.67 -14.36 20.88
N GLY A 15 8.07 -13.44 19.98
CA GLY A 15 8.51 -13.73 18.62
C GLY A 15 7.66 -13.12 17.52
N ASP A 16 6.47 -12.60 17.83
CA ASP A 16 5.65 -11.88 16.85
C ASP A 16 6.22 -10.48 16.60
N ARG A 17 6.39 -10.12 15.33
CA ARG A 17 6.72 -8.74 14.96
C ARG A 17 5.61 -7.79 15.37
N ALA A 18 5.99 -6.59 15.83
CA ALA A 18 5.03 -5.50 16.01
C ALA A 18 4.23 -5.27 14.72
N ARG A 19 2.97 -4.92 14.85
CA ARG A 19 2.04 -4.74 13.74
C ARG A 19 1.77 -3.27 13.48
N CYS A 20 1.69 -2.93 12.19
CA CYS A 20 1.16 -1.67 11.72
C CYS A 20 -0.34 -1.82 11.51
N VAL A 21 -1.13 -1.27 12.41
CA VAL A 21 -2.59 -1.30 12.32
C VAL A 21 -3.03 -0.38 11.18
N ASN A 22 -3.70 -0.94 10.18
CA ASN A 22 -4.12 -0.16 9.00
C ASN A 22 -5.27 0.79 9.32
N GLY A 23 -6.14 0.42 10.27
CA GLY A 23 -7.35 1.16 10.58
C GLY A 23 -8.48 0.95 9.55
N ILE A 24 -8.23 0.12 8.55
CA ILE A 24 -9.21 -0.23 7.51
C ILE A 24 -10.02 -1.43 8.00
N ASP A 25 -11.34 -1.25 8.02
CA ASP A 25 -12.25 -2.25 8.56
C ASP A 25 -12.18 -3.56 7.75
N GLY A 26 -11.92 -4.65 8.46
CA GLY A 26 -11.73 -5.98 7.90
C GLY A 26 -10.29 -6.31 7.49
N LEU A 27 -9.48 -5.35 7.11
CA LEU A 27 -8.11 -5.62 6.62
C LEU A 27 -7.19 -6.08 7.77
N ASP A 28 -7.25 -5.44 8.91
CA ASP A 28 -6.44 -5.83 10.06
C ASP A 28 -6.81 -7.22 10.57
N THR A 29 -8.09 -7.59 10.48
CA THR A 29 -8.56 -8.94 10.80
C THR A 29 -7.99 -9.98 9.84
N ILE A 30 -8.00 -9.69 8.54
CA ILE A 30 -7.43 -10.55 7.49
C ILE A 30 -5.93 -10.79 7.73
N LEU A 31 -5.23 -9.78 8.22
CA LEU A 31 -3.79 -9.78 8.50
C LEU A 31 -3.44 -10.17 9.94
N TYR A 32 -4.43 -10.61 10.71
CA TYR A 32 -4.26 -10.98 12.13
C TYR A 32 -3.61 -9.88 12.98
N GLY A 33 -4.04 -8.64 12.76
CA GLY A 33 -3.64 -7.48 13.54
C GLY A 33 -3.01 -6.34 12.74
N GLY A 34 -2.69 -6.55 11.48
CA GLY A 34 -2.12 -5.52 10.60
C GLY A 34 -0.88 -5.97 9.84
N ILE A 35 -0.31 -5.06 9.07
CA ILE A 35 0.93 -5.30 8.36
C ILE A 35 2.09 -5.41 9.37
N PRO A 36 2.92 -6.46 9.32
CA PRO A 36 4.13 -6.47 10.16
C PRO A 36 4.95 -5.22 9.93
N ARG A 37 5.37 -4.59 11.02
CA ARG A 37 6.12 -3.33 10.96
C ARG A 37 7.36 -3.47 10.09
N ASP A 38 7.67 -2.42 9.36
CA ASP A 38 8.84 -2.26 8.50
C ASP A 38 8.78 -3.10 7.21
N ASN A 39 7.70 -3.82 6.96
CA ASN A 39 7.50 -4.51 5.70
C ASN A 39 7.28 -3.52 4.55
N THR A 40 7.70 -3.94 3.36
CA THR A 40 7.34 -3.33 2.09
C THR A 40 6.33 -4.22 1.39
N VAL A 41 5.11 -3.71 1.19
CA VAL A 41 3.98 -4.45 0.64
C VAL A 41 3.66 -3.95 -0.76
N LEU A 42 3.53 -4.87 -1.70
CA LEU A 42 3.05 -4.58 -3.04
C LEU A 42 1.52 -4.65 -3.04
N LEU A 43 0.87 -3.52 -3.33
CA LEU A 43 -0.57 -3.43 -3.54
C LEU A 43 -0.81 -3.38 -5.04
N THR A 44 -1.29 -4.47 -5.60
CA THR A 44 -1.34 -4.67 -7.04
C THR A 44 -2.76 -4.90 -7.55
N GLY A 45 -3.01 -4.53 -8.77
CA GLY A 45 -4.29 -4.70 -9.44
C GLY A 45 -4.41 -3.85 -10.69
N SER A 46 -5.44 -4.13 -11.49
CA SER A 46 -5.73 -3.33 -12.67
C SER A 46 -6.32 -1.96 -12.31
N CYS A 47 -6.44 -1.09 -13.30
CA CYS A 47 -7.04 0.24 -13.13
C CYS A 47 -8.48 0.14 -12.59
N GLY A 48 -8.85 1.05 -11.70
CA GLY A 48 -10.22 1.14 -11.18
C GLY A 48 -10.58 0.13 -10.09
N THR A 49 -9.61 -0.56 -9.51
CA THR A 49 -9.85 -1.53 -8.42
C THR A 49 -9.86 -0.92 -7.02
N GLY A 50 -9.52 0.37 -6.90
CA GLY A 50 -9.54 1.09 -5.61
C GLY A 50 -8.21 1.13 -4.87
N LYS A 51 -7.09 0.83 -5.52
CA LYS A 51 -5.76 0.81 -4.90
C LYS A 51 -5.37 2.13 -4.24
N THR A 52 -5.52 3.23 -4.96
CA THR A 52 -5.17 4.56 -4.45
C THR A 52 -6.00 4.95 -3.23
N SER A 53 -7.30 4.65 -3.26
CA SER A 53 -8.20 4.91 -2.13
C SER A 53 -7.80 4.13 -0.88
N LEU A 54 -7.49 2.85 -1.04
CA LEU A 54 -7.04 2.01 0.07
C LEU A 54 -5.71 2.50 0.64
N ALA A 55 -4.77 2.83 -0.23
CA ALA A 55 -3.45 3.32 0.16
C ALA A 55 -3.53 4.66 0.90
N LEU A 56 -4.38 5.58 0.43
CA LEU A 56 -4.62 6.86 1.12
C LEU A 56 -5.26 6.66 2.49
N GLU A 57 -6.23 5.78 2.62
CA GLU A 57 -6.87 5.48 3.89
C GLU A 57 -5.87 4.90 4.90
N TYR A 58 -4.99 4.02 4.46
CA TYR A 58 -3.87 3.50 5.25
C TYR A 58 -2.99 4.62 5.83
N LEU A 59 -2.64 5.61 5.00
CA LEU A 59 -1.84 6.76 5.44
C LEU A 59 -2.61 7.67 6.38
N ILE A 60 -3.86 7.95 6.08
CA ILE A 60 -4.70 8.86 6.88
C ILE A 60 -4.93 8.29 8.27
N HIS A 61 -5.23 7.00 8.40
CA HIS A 61 -5.36 6.36 9.71
C HIS A 61 -4.07 6.40 10.50
N GLY A 62 -2.92 6.25 9.85
CA GLY A 62 -1.62 6.44 10.48
C GLY A 62 -1.45 7.87 11.00
N ALA A 63 -1.72 8.85 10.18
CA ALA A 63 -1.62 10.25 10.53
C ALA A 63 -2.54 10.63 11.71
N VAL A 64 -3.77 10.15 11.70
CA VAL A 64 -4.73 10.34 12.81
C VAL A 64 -4.23 9.70 14.10
N SER A 65 -3.58 8.55 14.03
CA SER A 65 -3.03 7.87 15.20
C SER A 65 -1.67 8.42 15.67
N GLY A 66 -1.15 9.46 15.01
CA GLY A 66 0.10 10.13 15.39
C GLY A 66 1.33 9.63 14.64
N GLU A 67 1.17 8.79 13.63
CA GLU A 67 2.25 8.34 12.76
C GLU A 67 2.32 9.21 11.50
N ASN A 68 3.41 9.95 11.32
CA ASN A 68 3.59 10.77 10.13
C ASN A 68 3.62 9.90 8.88
N SER A 69 2.89 10.33 7.87
CA SER A 69 2.62 9.58 6.65
C SER A 69 3.03 10.36 5.41
N LEU A 70 3.63 9.67 4.46
CA LEU A 70 4.13 10.24 3.20
C LEU A 70 3.51 9.52 2.00
N PHE A 71 2.92 10.30 1.11
CA PHE A 71 2.46 9.82 -0.20
C PHE A 71 3.37 10.38 -1.29
N ILE A 72 4.07 9.49 -1.99
CA ILE A 72 4.85 9.86 -3.17
C ILE A 72 4.03 9.54 -4.41
N SER A 73 3.62 10.57 -5.13
CA SER A 73 2.89 10.45 -6.38
C SER A 73 3.86 10.47 -7.56
N VAL A 74 3.74 9.51 -8.45
CA VAL A 74 4.67 9.38 -9.59
C VAL A 74 4.09 9.96 -10.87
N THR A 75 2.80 9.83 -11.10
CA THR A 75 2.15 10.28 -12.34
C THR A 75 1.12 11.37 -12.12
N GLU A 76 0.33 11.29 -11.06
CA GLU A 76 -0.72 12.24 -10.75
C GLU A 76 -0.19 13.31 -9.80
N ASN A 77 -0.56 14.60 -10.00
CA ASN A 77 -0.15 15.62 -9.07
C ASN A 77 -0.96 15.55 -7.76
N SER A 78 -0.35 16.02 -6.68
CA SER A 78 -0.94 15.96 -5.35
C SER A 78 -2.24 16.76 -5.22
N GLU A 79 -2.43 17.83 -5.99
CA GLU A 79 -3.67 18.63 -5.97
C GLU A 79 -4.87 17.81 -6.43
N LYS A 80 -4.72 16.99 -7.48
CA LYS A 80 -5.78 16.09 -7.95
C LYS A 80 -6.09 15.00 -6.94
N LEU A 81 -5.05 14.42 -6.32
CA LEU A 81 -5.23 13.43 -5.26
C LEU A 81 -6.00 14.01 -4.07
N LEU A 82 -5.64 15.20 -3.63
CA LEU A 82 -6.33 15.90 -2.55
C LEU A 82 -7.80 16.16 -2.88
N ALA A 83 -8.12 16.59 -4.09
CA ALA A 83 -9.50 16.79 -4.52
C ALA A 83 -10.32 15.50 -4.43
N ASN A 84 -9.70 14.33 -4.65
CA ASN A 84 -10.37 13.05 -4.56
C ASN A 84 -10.58 12.55 -3.12
N ILE A 85 -9.75 12.97 -2.16
CA ILE A 85 -9.86 12.52 -0.76
C ILE A 85 -10.65 13.47 0.12
N ILE A 86 -10.76 14.73 -0.23
CA ILE A 86 -11.53 15.74 0.53
C ILE A 86 -12.96 15.30 0.87
N PRO A 87 -13.72 14.62 -0.04
CA PRO A 87 -15.06 14.17 0.27
C PRO A 87 -15.15 13.05 1.32
N TYR A 88 -14.06 12.35 1.62
CA TYR A 88 -14.09 11.28 2.62
C TYR A 88 -14.21 11.84 4.03
N LYS A 89 -15.11 11.27 4.85
CA LYS A 89 -15.38 11.72 6.21
C LYS A 89 -14.22 11.53 7.18
N PHE A 90 -13.32 10.61 6.89
CA PHE A 90 -12.14 10.36 7.73
C PHE A 90 -10.98 11.33 7.43
N PHE A 91 -11.07 12.14 6.39
CA PHE A 91 -10.04 13.10 6.01
C PHE A 91 -10.26 14.45 6.70
N ASP A 92 -9.18 14.97 7.30
CA ASP A 92 -9.12 16.30 7.90
C ASP A 92 -7.92 17.05 7.31
N ARG A 93 -8.17 18.25 6.79
CA ARG A 93 -7.13 19.13 6.22
C ARG A 93 -6.03 19.49 7.22
N GLU A 94 -6.35 19.46 8.51
CA GLU A 94 -5.38 19.70 9.58
C GLU A 94 -4.22 18.70 9.53
N LEU A 95 -4.44 17.48 9.03
CA LEU A 95 -3.38 16.47 8.84
C LEU A 95 -2.27 16.97 7.93
N ILE A 96 -2.64 17.74 6.89
CA ILE A 96 -1.67 18.32 5.95
C ILE A 96 -0.98 19.54 6.58
N LYS A 97 -1.75 20.42 7.20
CA LYS A 97 -1.22 21.64 7.84
C LYS A 97 -0.23 21.33 8.95
N SER A 98 -0.50 20.28 9.73
CA SER A 98 0.34 19.84 10.84
C SER A 98 1.58 19.05 10.40
N GLY A 99 1.69 18.69 9.12
CA GLY A 99 2.77 17.83 8.62
C GLY A 99 2.61 16.34 8.94
N ARG A 100 1.43 15.92 9.41
CA ARG A 100 1.12 14.50 9.68
C ARG A 100 0.94 13.71 8.39
N LEU A 101 0.43 14.33 7.35
CA LEU A 101 0.26 13.76 6.02
C LEU A 101 0.95 14.67 5.01
N VAL A 102 1.97 14.13 4.35
CA VAL A 102 2.82 14.86 3.40
C VAL A 102 2.67 14.24 2.02
N PHE A 103 2.53 15.08 1.01
CA PHE A 103 2.52 14.69 -0.40
C PHE A 103 3.77 15.19 -1.10
N VAL A 104 4.40 14.31 -1.86
CA VAL A 104 5.57 14.62 -2.69
C VAL A 104 5.33 14.13 -4.11
N ASP A 105 5.62 14.99 -5.08
CA ASP A 105 5.54 14.63 -6.49
C ASP A 105 6.90 14.13 -6.97
N MET A 106 6.98 12.89 -7.44
CA MET A 106 8.21 12.29 -7.93
C MET A 106 8.83 13.07 -9.10
N PRO A 107 8.06 13.58 -10.07
CA PRO A 107 8.64 14.41 -11.13
C PRO A 107 9.42 15.62 -10.60
N ALA A 108 8.95 16.26 -9.54
CA ALA A 108 9.67 17.36 -8.89
C ALA A 108 10.96 16.87 -8.22
N MET A 109 10.98 15.68 -7.64
CA MET A 109 12.21 15.07 -7.11
C MET A 109 13.21 14.77 -8.22
N TYR A 110 12.78 14.20 -9.33
CA TYR A 110 13.65 13.95 -10.48
C TYR A 110 14.32 15.24 -10.97
N GLU A 111 13.53 16.30 -11.10
CA GLU A 111 14.04 17.61 -11.55
C GLU A 111 15.08 18.17 -10.59
N ARG A 112 14.80 18.15 -9.28
CA ARG A 112 15.74 18.63 -8.24
C ARG A 112 17.04 17.82 -8.20
N LEU A 113 16.97 16.52 -8.50
CA LEU A 113 18.13 15.63 -8.51
C LEU A 113 18.84 15.60 -9.87
N GLY A 114 18.36 16.37 -10.85
CA GLY A 114 18.93 16.39 -12.20
C GLY A 114 18.70 15.11 -13.00
N MET A 115 17.69 14.33 -12.63
CA MET A 115 17.34 13.05 -13.27
C MET A 115 16.36 13.27 -14.42
N THR A 116 16.80 13.97 -15.46
CA THR A 116 15.94 14.34 -16.59
C THR A 116 15.97 13.34 -17.75
N LYS A 117 16.85 12.34 -17.70
CA LYS A 117 16.94 11.29 -18.72
C LYS A 117 15.80 10.30 -18.62
N ALA A 118 15.47 9.68 -19.76
CA ALA A 118 14.43 8.67 -19.84
C ALA A 118 14.74 7.39 -19.05
N GLU A 119 16.02 7.13 -18.77
CA GLU A 119 16.49 5.95 -18.04
C GLU A 119 17.44 6.37 -16.91
N LEU A 120 17.20 5.82 -15.71
CA LEU A 120 18.07 6.01 -14.56
C LEU A 120 19.29 5.10 -14.62
N SER A 121 20.47 5.65 -14.30
CA SER A 121 21.68 4.87 -14.07
C SER A 121 21.65 4.24 -12.66
N MET A 122 22.58 3.29 -12.41
CA MET A 122 22.72 2.70 -11.07
C MET A 122 23.08 3.73 -10.02
N GLU A 123 23.91 4.72 -10.37
CA GLU A 123 24.28 5.82 -9.48
C GLU A 123 23.08 6.73 -9.16
N GLU A 124 22.24 7.01 -10.14
CA GLU A 124 21.04 7.79 -9.96
C GLU A 124 20.00 7.05 -9.09
N ILE A 125 19.94 5.73 -9.19
CA ILE A 125 19.12 4.89 -8.29
C ILE A 125 19.57 5.09 -6.84
N ASP A 126 20.86 5.04 -6.57
CA ASP A 126 21.39 5.25 -5.22
C ASP A 126 21.06 6.65 -4.69
N LEU A 127 21.16 7.67 -5.53
CA LEU A 127 20.78 9.05 -5.17
C LEU A 127 19.29 9.18 -4.89
N LEU A 128 18.44 8.52 -5.68
CA LEU A 128 16.99 8.56 -5.49
C LEU A 128 16.59 7.89 -4.18
N VAL A 129 17.14 6.71 -3.90
CA VAL A 129 16.90 5.99 -2.64
C VAL A 129 17.38 6.83 -1.46
N ALA A 130 18.56 7.43 -1.55
CA ALA A 130 19.10 8.31 -0.50
C ALA A 130 18.20 9.54 -0.26
N ALA A 131 17.69 10.14 -1.33
CA ALA A 131 16.78 11.30 -1.24
C ALA A 131 15.46 10.93 -0.54
N ILE A 132 14.87 9.80 -0.90
CA ILE A 132 13.65 9.29 -0.25
C ILE A 132 13.94 8.98 1.22
N GLY A 133 15.04 8.31 1.52
CA GLY A 133 15.46 8.01 2.89
C GLY A 133 15.67 9.26 3.74
N SER A 134 16.30 10.28 3.20
CA SER A 134 16.48 11.57 3.89
C SER A 134 15.14 12.23 4.21
N LEU A 135 14.23 12.21 3.27
CA LEU A 135 12.87 12.76 3.45
C LEU A 135 12.12 12.02 4.57
N VAL A 136 12.15 10.70 4.55
CA VAL A 136 11.54 9.84 5.57
C VAL A 136 12.14 10.12 6.96
N LYS A 137 13.46 10.24 7.04
CA LYS A 137 14.17 10.52 8.28
C LYS A 137 13.87 11.91 8.82
N GLU A 138 14.00 12.94 7.99
CA GLU A 138 13.81 14.34 8.39
C GLU A 138 12.37 14.62 8.85
N LEU A 139 11.40 14.04 8.19
CA LEU A 139 9.99 14.23 8.51
C LEU A 139 9.45 13.22 9.53
N GLY A 140 10.27 12.29 9.99
CA GLY A 140 9.86 11.27 10.94
C GLY A 140 8.74 10.37 10.40
N ILE A 141 8.80 10.03 9.12
CA ILE A 141 7.76 9.25 8.44
C ILE A 141 7.76 7.80 8.93
N ARG A 142 6.58 7.31 9.30
CA ARG A 142 6.37 5.93 9.76
C ARG A 142 5.60 5.09 8.76
N ARG A 143 4.83 5.72 7.89
CA ARG A 143 4.06 5.08 6.81
C ARG A 143 4.32 5.79 5.50
N MET A 144 4.61 5.03 4.45
CA MET A 144 4.84 5.58 3.12
C MET A 144 4.03 4.81 2.07
N VAL A 145 3.52 5.53 1.10
CA VAL A 145 2.94 4.98 -0.13
C VAL A 145 3.64 5.58 -1.32
N MET A 146 3.99 4.74 -2.29
CA MET A 146 4.48 5.17 -3.61
C MET A 146 3.48 4.70 -4.68
N ASP A 147 2.87 5.63 -5.37
CA ASP A 147 1.86 5.35 -6.40
C ASP A 147 2.26 6.03 -7.73
N SER A 148 2.75 5.27 -8.68
CA SER A 148 2.92 3.82 -8.65
C SER A 148 4.39 3.43 -8.80
N ILE A 149 4.75 2.31 -8.24
CA ILE A 149 6.07 1.71 -8.48
C ILE A 149 6.25 1.33 -9.95
N THR A 150 5.16 0.95 -10.62
CA THR A 150 5.16 0.64 -12.05
C THR A 150 5.69 1.80 -12.88
N SER A 151 5.28 3.03 -12.57
CA SER A 151 5.75 4.22 -13.27
C SER A 151 7.24 4.48 -13.05
N VAL A 152 7.76 4.21 -11.86
CA VAL A 152 9.20 4.26 -11.60
C VAL A 152 9.95 3.19 -12.40
N CYS A 153 9.40 1.98 -12.49
CA CYS A 153 10.00 0.87 -13.21
C CYS A 153 10.17 1.16 -14.70
N TYR A 154 9.27 1.93 -15.32
CA TYR A 154 9.45 2.37 -16.71
C TYR A 154 10.69 3.24 -16.90
N LYS A 155 11.11 3.96 -15.87
CA LYS A 155 12.33 4.78 -15.88
C LYS A 155 13.58 3.96 -15.51
N LEU A 156 13.43 2.86 -14.83
CA LEU A 156 14.49 1.90 -14.48
C LEU A 156 14.80 0.97 -15.67
N LYS A 157 13.79 0.55 -16.40
CA LYS A 157 13.80 -0.23 -17.65
C LYS A 157 14.24 -1.69 -17.54
N THR A 158 15.30 -2.00 -16.81
CA THR A 158 15.83 -3.37 -16.75
C THR A 158 15.42 -4.08 -15.46
N PRO A 159 15.23 -5.40 -15.49
CA PRO A 159 14.94 -6.17 -14.28
C PRO A 159 15.98 -5.99 -13.18
N GLU A 160 17.26 -5.89 -13.56
CA GLU A 160 18.36 -5.68 -12.63
C GLU A 160 18.23 -4.35 -11.87
N LYS A 161 17.95 -3.26 -12.58
CA LYS A 161 17.75 -1.93 -11.97
C LYS A 161 16.50 -1.87 -11.12
N ILE A 162 15.42 -2.51 -11.54
CA ILE A 162 14.17 -2.60 -10.77
C ILE A 162 14.43 -3.34 -9.45
N ARG A 163 15.10 -4.49 -9.53
CA ARG A 163 15.48 -5.26 -8.35
C ARG A 163 16.35 -4.46 -7.39
N ASP A 164 17.38 -3.80 -7.92
CA ASP A 164 18.30 -2.97 -7.13
C ASP A 164 17.57 -1.84 -6.41
N PHE A 165 16.72 -1.12 -7.14
CA PHE A 165 15.93 -0.02 -6.57
C PHE A 165 15.02 -0.49 -5.43
N ILE A 166 14.21 -1.53 -5.65
CA ILE A 166 13.23 -1.98 -4.64
C ILE A 166 13.94 -2.58 -3.42
N LEU A 167 15.01 -3.35 -3.62
CA LEU A 167 15.79 -3.90 -2.51
C LEU A 167 16.41 -2.80 -1.64
N LYS A 168 17.05 -1.82 -2.28
CA LYS A 168 17.66 -0.69 -1.57
C LYS A 168 16.63 0.18 -0.87
N LEU A 169 15.53 0.47 -1.55
CA LEU A 169 14.43 1.23 -0.97
C LEU A 169 13.81 0.51 0.23
N SER A 170 13.49 -0.76 0.08
CA SER A 170 12.92 -1.57 1.17
C SER A 170 13.83 -1.64 2.39
N LYS A 171 15.13 -1.84 2.16
CA LYS A 171 16.12 -1.85 3.24
C LYS A 171 16.19 -0.50 3.95
N THR A 172 16.27 0.57 3.20
CA THR A 172 16.33 1.93 3.75
C THR A 172 15.09 2.26 4.57
N LEU A 173 13.91 1.95 4.07
CA LEU A 173 12.65 2.20 4.78
C LEU A 173 12.53 1.33 6.04
N SER A 174 12.92 0.06 5.96
CA SER A 174 12.93 -0.84 7.11
C SER A 174 13.88 -0.35 8.21
N ASP A 175 15.08 0.07 7.84
CA ASP A 175 16.09 0.61 8.76
C ASP A 175 15.61 1.91 9.44
N LEU A 176 14.74 2.66 8.79
CA LEU A 176 14.12 3.88 9.30
C LEU A 176 12.77 3.63 10.01
N ASN A 177 12.41 2.38 10.23
CA ASN A 177 11.15 1.99 10.87
C ASN A 177 9.90 2.51 10.12
N CYS A 178 9.94 2.50 8.81
CA CYS A 178 8.85 2.92 7.93
C CYS A 178 8.19 1.69 7.28
N THR A 179 6.90 1.52 7.50
CA THR A 179 6.09 0.49 6.85
C THR A 179 5.51 1.07 5.56
N SER A 180 5.74 0.40 4.44
CA SER A 180 5.48 1.00 3.12
C SER A 180 4.61 0.14 2.23
N ILE A 181 3.81 0.81 1.40
CA ILE A 181 3.01 0.23 0.34
C ILE A 181 3.49 0.77 -1.00
N LEU A 182 3.85 -0.13 -1.89
CA LEU A 182 4.16 0.18 -3.29
C LEU A 182 2.96 -0.21 -4.14
N VAL A 183 2.33 0.76 -4.77
CA VAL A 183 1.17 0.51 -5.64
C VAL A 183 1.67 0.08 -7.01
N SER A 184 1.22 -1.08 -7.47
CA SER A 184 1.60 -1.66 -8.75
C SER A 184 0.37 -1.84 -9.64
N GLU A 185 0.50 -1.52 -10.90
CA GLU A 185 -0.55 -1.72 -11.88
C GLU A 185 -0.24 -2.92 -12.77
N VAL A 186 -1.28 -3.68 -13.07
CA VAL A 186 -1.23 -4.81 -14.00
C VAL A 186 -2.37 -4.68 -15.02
N ALA A 187 -2.20 -5.33 -16.16
CA ALA A 187 -3.27 -5.37 -17.16
C ALA A 187 -4.52 -6.06 -16.60
N ALA A 188 -5.69 -5.60 -17.03
CA ALA A 188 -6.96 -6.23 -16.66
C ALA A 188 -6.94 -7.72 -17.03
N GLN A 189 -7.47 -8.57 -16.15
CA GLN A 189 -7.53 -10.03 -16.34
C GLN A 189 -6.14 -10.71 -16.45
N SER A 190 -5.07 -10.01 -16.06
CA SER A 190 -3.74 -10.61 -15.97
C SER A 190 -3.66 -11.58 -14.80
N SER A 191 -2.92 -12.67 -14.97
CA SER A 191 -2.54 -13.57 -13.87
C SER A 191 -1.27 -13.12 -13.13
N ALA A 192 -0.59 -12.09 -13.65
CA ALA A 192 0.62 -11.54 -13.04
C ALA A 192 0.30 -10.64 -11.84
N TYR A 193 1.21 -10.57 -10.88
CA TYR A 193 1.10 -9.69 -9.72
C TYR A 193 1.86 -8.37 -9.91
N SER A 194 2.65 -8.24 -10.97
CA SER A 194 3.37 -7.02 -11.30
C SER A 194 3.62 -6.93 -12.80
N THR A 195 3.89 -5.72 -13.29
CA THR A 195 4.11 -5.49 -14.73
C THR A 195 5.41 -6.14 -15.23
N PHE A 196 6.47 -6.09 -14.41
CA PHE A 196 7.79 -6.56 -14.79
C PHE A 196 8.17 -7.92 -14.17
N GLY A 197 7.36 -8.44 -13.24
CA GLY A 197 7.57 -9.73 -12.56
C GLY A 197 8.60 -9.69 -11.42
N VAL A 198 9.44 -8.67 -11.38
CA VAL A 198 10.51 -8.52 -10.39
C VAL A 198 9.98 -7.98 -9.06
N GLU A 199 9.06 -7.05 -9.11
CA GLU A 199 8.51 -6.32 -7.96
C GLU A 199 7.91 -7.28 -6.93
N GLU A 200 7.17 -8.30 -7.41
CA GLU A 200 6.52 -9.29 -6.55
C GLU A 200 7.51 -10.23 -5.83
N ALA A 201 8.63 -10.54 -6.47
CA ALA A 201 9.61 -11.47 -5.92
C ALA A 201 10.37 -10.90 -4.71
N ILE A 202 10.55 -9.59 -4.67
CA ILE A 202 11.35 -8.88 -3.67
C ILE A 202 10.53 -8.14 -2.63
N SER A 203 9.21 -8.10 -2.77
CA SER A 203 8.31 -7.50 -1.78
C SER A 203 8.07 -8.46 -0.61
N ASP A 204 7.93 -7.91 0.60
CA ASP A 204 7.62 -8.70 1.80
C ASP A 204 6.18 -9.23 1.78
N GLY A 205 5.28 -8.50 1.16
CA GLY A 205 3.88 -8.87 1.04
C GLY A 205 3.30 -8.49 -0.31
N ILE A 206 2.22 -9.18 -0.67
CA ILE A 206 1.45 -8.92 -1.90
C ILE A 206 -0.02 -8.93 -1.53
N VAL A 207 -0.70 -7.83 -1.80
CA VAL A 207 -2.15 -7.68 -1.70
C VAL A 207 -2.70 -7.44 -3.10
N LEU A 208 -3.56 -8.31 -3.56
CA LEU A 208 -4.15 -8.25 -4.90
C LEU A 208 -5.56 -7.67 -4.82
N MET A 209 -5.79 -6.61 -5.59
CA MET A 209 -7.12 -6.05 -5.82
C MET A 209 -7.53 -6.30 -7.27
N ALA A 210 -8.75 -6.74 -7.46
CA ALA A 210 -9.26 -7.11 -8.78
C ALA A 210 -10.72 -6.72 -8.92
N ASN A 211 -11.21 -6.73 -10.16
CA ASN A 211 -12.61 -6.66 -10.49
C ASN A 211 -13.11 -8.06 -10.84
N MET A 212 -14.27 -8.42 -10.34
CA MET A 212 -14.91 -9.70 -10.62
C MET A 212 -16.36 -9.46 -11.08
N GLU A 213 -16.73 -10.02 -12.19
CA GLU A 213 -18.11 -10.00 -12.64
C GLU A 213 -18.91 -11.09 -11.95
N ARG A 214 -20.05 -10.70 -11.36
CA ARG A 214 -20.99 -11.63 -10.73
C ARG A 214 -22.41 -11.16 -10.98
N ARG A 215 -23.20 -11.98 -11.68
CA ARG A 215 -24.62 -11.72 -11.99
C ARG A 215 -24.85 -10.34 -12.63
N GLY A 216 -23.98 -9.95 -13.56
CA GLY A 216 -24.06 -8.66 -14.23
C GLY A 216 -23.45 -7.48 -13.50
N ASP A 217 -23.06 -7.66 -12.24
CA ASP A 217 -22.38 -6.62 -11.44
C ASP A 217 -20.87 -6.80 -11.43
N LEU A 218 -20.16 -5.68 -11.47
CA LEU A 218 -18.72 -5.66 -11.34
C LEU A 218 -18.35 -5.38 -9.88
N LEU A 219 -17.86 -6.42 -9.19
CA LEU A 219 -17.44 -6.32 -7.80
C LEU A 219 -15.94 -6.10 -7.72
N ARG A 220 -15.53 -5.24 -6.77
CA ARG A 220 -14.12 -5.13 -6.40
C ARG A 220 -13.78 -6.21 -5.38
N THR A 221 -12.62 -6.82 -5.51
CA THR A 221 -12.14 -7.86 -4.60
C THR A 221 -10.76 -7.54 -4.07
N LEU A 222 -10.44 -8.08 -2.90
CA LEU A 222 -9.12 -8.02 -2.29
C LEU A 222 -8.74 -9.41 -1.77
N GLN A 223 -7.49 -9.78 -1.99
CA GLN A 223 -6.92 -11.04 -1.49
C GLN A 223 -5.47 -10.82 -1.10
N VAL A 224 -5.10 -11.30 0.09
CA VAL A 224 -3.70 -11.32 0.51
C VAL A 224 -3.04 -12.58 -0.07
N ILE A 225 -2.04 -12.38 -0.91
CA ILE A 225 -1.33 -13.47 -1.58
C ILE A 225 -0.12 -13.94 -0.76
N LYS A 226 0.55 -12.98 -0.12
CA LYS A 226 1.78 -13.20 0.63
C LYS A 226 1.91 -12.13 1.70
N MET A 227 2.40 -12.50 2.86
CA MET A 227 2.79 -11.54 3.90
C MET A 227 3.82 -12.16 4.82
N ARG A 228 5.09 -11.76 4.69
CA ARG A 228 6.19 -12.21 5.55
C ARG A 228 5.99 -11.69 6.96
N GLY A 229 6.21 -12.55 7.94
CA GLY A 229 6.15 -12.18 9.36
C GLY A 229 4.78 -12.32 9.99
N THR A 230 3.78 -12.80 9.28
CA THR A 230 2.45 -13.10 9.82
C THR A 230 1.76 -14.19 9.03
N MET A 231 0.85 -14.88 9.69
CA MET A 231 -0.19 -15.64 9.02
C MET A 231 -1.30 -14.68 8.56
N HIS A 232 -2.07 -15.07 7.57
CA HIS A 232 -3.17 -14.28 7.06
C HIS A 232 -4.24 -15.16 6.45
N SER A 233 -5.46 -14.64 6.35
CA SER A 233 -6.50 -15.27 5.56
C SER A 233 -6.11 -15.27 4.09
N ARG A 234 -6.29 -16.39 3.40
CA ARG A 234 -6.08 -16.53 1.95
C ARG A 234 -7.36 -16.36 1.15
N ALA A 235 -8.46 -16.10 1.83
CA ALA A 235 -9.76 -15.94 1.18
C ALA A 235 -9.81 -14.64 0.38
N LYS A 236 -10.68 -14.64 -0.63
CA LYS A 236 -11.03 -13.45 -1.39
C LYS A 236 -12.15 -12.71 -0.68
N TYR A 237 -12.03 -11.39 -0.57
CA TYR A 237 -13.02 -10.51 0.07
C TYR A 237 -13.58 -9.55 -0.97
N VAL A 238 -14.84 -9.17 -0.80
CA VAL A 238 -15.45 -8.07 -1.56
C VAL A 238 -15.07 -6.77 -0.88
N LEU A 239 -14.60 -5.83 -1.68
CA LEU A 239 -14.21 -4.50 -1.24
C LEU A 239 -15.24 -3.48 -1.69
N ASP A 240 -15.76 -2.72 -0.76
CA ASP A 240 -16.69 -1.62 -1.02
C ASP A 240 -16.04 -0.28 -0.63
N LEU A 241 -16.09 0.68 -1.55
CA LEU A 241 -15.59 2.03 -1.32
C LEU A 241 -16.74 2.91 -0.86
N THR A 242 -16.76 3.29 0.41
CA THR A 242 -17.81 4.10 1.01
C THR A 242 -17.28 5.47 1.44
N PRO A 243 -18.15 6.48 1.66
CA PRO A 243 -17.71 7.77 2.19
C PRO A 243 -17.04 7.71 3.56
N VAL A 244 -17.28 6.63 4.31
CA VAL A 244 -16.67 6.41 5.64
C VAL A 244 -15.46 5.50 5.61
N GLY A 245 -15.02 5.07 4.43
CA GLY A 245 -13.84 4.26 4.23
C GLY A 245 -14.09 2.98 3.46
N VAL A 246 -13.05 2.19 3.31
CA VAL A 246 -13.08 0.88 2.68
C VAL A 246 -13.69 -0.13 3.64
N LEU A 247 -14.63 -0.91 3.15
CA LEU A 247 -15.22 -2.04 3.85
C LEU A 247 -14.86 -3.34 3.13
N LEU A 248 -14.44 -4.34 3.88
CA LEU A 248 -14.13 -5.68 3.37
C LEU A 248 -15.09 -6.68 3.98
N VAL A 249 -15.79 -7.41 3.12
CA VAL A 249 -16.69 -8.48 3.55
C VAL A 249 -16.30 -9.78 2.85
N PRO A 250 -16.44 -10.95 3.52
CA PRO A 250 -16.15 -12.23 2.89
C PRO A 250 -16.93 -12.40 1.59
N LEU A 251 -16.27 -12.90 0.55
CA LEU A 251 -16.95 -13.32 -0.65
C LEU A 251 -17.70 -14.62 -0.34
N LEU A 252 -19.02 -14.55 -0.32
CA LEU A 252 -19.84 -15.74 -0.18
C LEU A 252 -19.62 -16.60 -1.43
N LYS A 253 -19.05 -17.78 -1.25
CA LYS A 253 -19.07 -18.81 -2.28
C LYS A 253 -20.52 -19.11 -2.52
N GLY A 254 -21.00 -18.83 -3.74
CA GLY A 254 -22.35 -19.23 -4.11
C GLY A 254 -22.51 -20.70 -3.77
N GLY A 255 -23.46 -21.03 -2.88
CA GLY A 255 -23.77 -22.40 -2.59
C GLY A 255 -23.92 -23.11 -3.92
N SER A 256 -23.31 -24.30 -4.09
CA SER A 256 -23.68 -25.17 -5.17
C SER A 256 -25.18 -25.28 -5.10
N ALA A 257 -25.89 -24.72 -6.10
CA ALA A 257 -27.28 -25.00 -6.25
C ALA A 257 -27.35 -26.50 -6.42
N GLY A 258 -27.71 -27.19 -5.35
CA GLY A 258 -28.09 -28.58 -5.46
C GLY A 258 -29.17 -28.65 -6.50
N THR A 259 -28.90 -29.38 -7.55
CA THR A 259 -29.86 -29.74 -8.57
C THR A 259 -31.11 -30.31 -7.94
#